data_ff93782ac89966fa6904f45a3c36ad04
#
_entry.id   ff93782ac89966fa6904f45a3c36ad04
#
_cell.length_a   1.000
_cell.length_b   1.000
_cell.length_c   1.000
_cell.angle_alpha   90.00
_cell.angle_beta   90.00
_cell.angle_gamma   90.00
#
_symmetry.space_group_name_H-M   'P 1'
#
loop_
_entity.id
_entity.type
_entity.pdbx_description
1 polymer ?
#
loop_
_entity_poly.entity_id
_entity_poly.type
_entity_poly.pdbx_seq_one_letter_code
_entity_poly.pdbx_strand_id
1 'polypeptide(L)'
;MATSCWAALLLIVLPLAQARSVGLALDTTCTNAECFKQRNMTLLKQALLANYDMTVQPPSFGSERGALVSVQLALQQFQKLDTTNQEIQFFSWWRHSWTDLRLAWDPADWGGITELTFFGHDEHKQIWIPDTIIYDAVESVFQVPGGVQPNVYSDGYVARSVPVETRLPCPMKPR
;
A
#
# COMPACT_ATOMS: atom_id res chain seq x y z
N MET A 1 -43.76 66.57 -2.95
CA MET A 1 -42.62 66.16 -3.77
C MET A 1 -42.22 64.78 -3.33
N ALA A 2 -42.64 63.80 -4.12
CA ALA A 2 -42.43 62.36 -3.83
C ALA A 2 -41.22 61.88 -4.61
N THR A 3 -40.29 61.21 -3.94
CA THR A 3 -39.23 60.49 -4.59
C THR A 3 -39.26 59.02 -4.13
N SER A 4 -39.71 58.16 -5.05
CA SER A 4 -39.82 56.75 -4.90
C SER A 4 -38.40 56.08 -4.91
N CYS A 5 -38.12 55.30 -3.86
CA CYS A 5 -36.94 54.48 -3.82
C CYS A 5 -37.30 53.04 -4.31
N TRP A 6 -36.84 52.64 -5.47
CA TRP A 6 -36.99 51.30 -6.01
C TRP A 6 -35.88 50.41 -5.42
N ALA A 7 -36.28 49.44 -4.59
CA ALA A 7 -35.38 48.41 -4.13
C ALA A 7 -35.22 47.37 -5.22
N ALA A 8 -34.06 47.29 -5.82
CA ALA A 8 -33.70 46.21 -6.75
C ALA A 8 -33.37 44.94 -5.99
N LEU A 9 -34.25 43.94 -6.05
CA LEU A 9 -34.00 42.57 -5.59
C LEU A 9 -33.02 41.90 -6.56
N LEU A 10 -31.77 41.84 -6.14
CA LEU A 10 -30.75 41.02 -6.81
C LEU A 10 -31.00 39.55 -6.44
N LEU A 11 -31.70 38.82 -7.34
CA LEU A 11 -31.75 37.36 -7.32
C LEU A 11 -30.35 36.82 -7.67
N ILE A 12 -29.59 36.42 -6.66
CA ILE A 12 -28.37 35.66 -6.87
C ILE A 12 -28.80 34.24 -7.26
N VAL A 13 -28.83 33.98 -8.56
CA VAL A 13 -28.93 32.63 -9.11
C VAL A 13 -27.58 31.97 -8.87
N LEU A 14 -27.49 31.15 -7.82
CA LEU A 14 -26.37 30.23 -7.64
C LEU A 14 -26.35 29.25 -8.82
N PRO A 15 -25.23 29.11 -9.53
CA PRO A 15 -25.16 28.05 -10.55
C PRO A 15 -25.23 26.71 -9.82
N LEU A 16 -26.25 25.93 -10.16
CA LEU A 16 -26.31 24.51 -9.86
C LEU A 16 -24.97 23.90 -10.26
N ALA A 17 -24.23 23.43 -9.27
CA ALA A 17 -23.03 22.63 -9.50
C ALA A 17 -23.45 21.47 -10.42
N GLN A 18 -23.03 21.56 -11.66
CA GLN A 18 -23.11 20.45 -12.58
C GLN A 18 -22.22 19.35 -12.00
N ALA A 19 -22.85 18.38 -11.34
CA ALA A 19 -22.24 17.09 -11.13
C ALA A 19 -21.82 16.60 -12.53
N ARG A 20 -20.54 16.79 -12.86
CA ARG A 20 -19.94 16.12 -13.99
C ARG A 20 -20.04 14.64 -13.68
N SER A 21 -21.10 14.00 -14.18
CA SER A 21 -21.06 12.57 -14.42
C SER A 21 -19.82 12.34 -15.29
N VAL A 22 -18.78 11.79 -14.68
CA VAL A 22 -17.68 11.20 -15.42
C VAL A 22 -18.34 10.08 -16.20
N GLY A 23 -18.83 10.41 -17.40
CA GLY A 23 -19.31 9.43 -18.33
C GLY A 23 -18.14 8.49 -18.58
N LEU A 24 -18.23 7.27 -18.05
CA LEU A 24 -17.39 6.19 -18.49
C LEU A 24 -17.60 6.09 -20.00
N ALA A 25 -16.68 6.65 -20.77
CA ALA A 25 -16.59 6.33 -22.18
C ALA A 25 -16.43 4.83 -22.23
N LEU A 26 -17.49 4.14 -22.70
CA LEU A 26 -17.45 2.72 -23.02
C LEU A 26 -16.32 2.56 -24.05
N ASP A 27 -15.15 2.19 -23.55
CA ASP A 27 -14.02 1.85 -24.42
C ASP A 27 -14.42 0.59 -25.20
N THR A 28 -14.77 0.79 -26.47
CA THR A 28 -15.23 -0.27 -27.38
C THR A 28 -14.12 -1.27 -27.73
N THR A 29 -12.91 -1.11 -27.16
CA THR A 29 -11.76 -1.98 -27.43
C THR A 29 -11.74 -3.26 -26.59
N CYS A 30 -12.48 -3.30 -25.47
CA CYS A 30 -12.57 -4.51 -24.63
C CYS A 30 -13.64 -5.45 -25.15
N THR A 31 -13.25 -6.62 -25.66
CA THR A 31 -14.16 -7.61 -26.26
C THR A 31 -14.35 -8.87 -25.42
N ASN A 32 -13.56 -9.06 -24.34
CA ASN A 32 -13.64 -10.25 -23.49
C ASN A 32 -13.61 -9.92 -21.99
N ALA A 33 -14.03 -10.88 -21.15
CA ALA A 33 -14.11 -10.73 -19.70
C ALA A 33 -12.76 -10.37 -19.04
N GLU A 34 -11.66 -10.89 -19.57
CA GLU A 34 -10.30 -10.62 -19.05
C GLU A 34 -9.90 -9.15 -19.24
N CYS A 35 -10.18 -8.59 -20.42
CA CYS A 35 -9.97 -7.19 -20.72
C CYS A 35 -10.78 -6.28 -19.77
N PHE A 36 -12.05 -6.61 -19.52
CA PHE A 36 -12.88 -5.85 -18.57
C PHE A 36 -12.33 -5.92 -17.15
N LYS A 37 -11.87 -7.09 -16.72
CA LYS A 37 -11.25 -7.26 -15.41
C LYS A 37 -9.99 -6.44 -15.28
N GLN A 38 -9.09 -6.51 -16.27
CA GLN A 38 -7.84 -5.73 -16.31
C GLN A 38 -8.10 -4.22 -16.25
N ARG A 39 -9.09 -3.75 -17.00
CA ARG A 39 -9.51 -2.35 -16.97
C ARG A 39 -10.05 -1.93 -15.60
N ASN A 40 -10.93 -2.75 -15.00
CA ASN A 40 -11.46 -2.48 -13.67
C ASN A 40 -10.35 -2.43 -12.61
N MET A 41 -9.38 -3.34 -12.66
CA MET A 41 -8.20 -3.30 -11.79
C MET A 41 -7.42 -1.99 -11.92
N THR A 42 -7.23 -1.50 -13.16
CA THR A 42 -6.54 -0.23 -13.40
C THR A 42 -7.30 0.96 -12.84
N LEU A 43 -8.61 1.02 -13.09
CA LEU A 43 -9.49 2.09 -12.59
C LEU A 43 -9.59 2.08 -11.07
N LEU A 44 -9.74 0.91 -10.47
CA LEU A 44 -9.75 0.74 -9.00
C LEU A 44 -8.44 1.25 -8.39
N LYS A 45 -7.31 0.86 -8.96
CA LYS A 45 -6.00 1.31 -8.49
C LYS A 45 -5.84 2.83 -8.56
N GLN A 46 -6.30 3.45 -9.66
CA GLN A 46 -6.31 4.91 -9.80
C GLN A 46 -7.22 5.58 -8.77
N ALA A 47 -8.41 5.01 -8.52
CA ALA A 47 -9.35 5.53 -7.53
C ALA A 47 -8.79 5.47 -6.11
N LEU A 48 -8.18 4.36 -5.72
CA LEU A 48 -7.57 4.18 -4.40
C LEU A 48 -6.38 5.13 -4.17
N LEU A 49 -5.61 5.43 -5.21
CA LEU A 49 -4.43 6.29 -5.11
C LEU A 49 -4.71 7.78 -5.30
N ALA A 50 -5.91 8.17 -5.73
CA ALA A 50 -6.23 9.56 -6.10
C ALA A 50 -5.99 10.58 -4.97
N ASN A 51 -6.25 10.19 -3.71
CA ASN A 51 -6.05 11.02 -2.51
C ASN A 51 -5.19 10.31 -1.47
N TYR A 52 -4.41 9.34 -1.88
CA TYR A 52 -3.59 8.55 -0.98
C TYR A 52 -2.23 9.19 -0.76
N ASP A 53 -1.90 9.50 0.49
CA ASP A 53 -0.56 9.96 0.88
C ASP A 53 0.23 8.80 1.47
N MET A 54 1.23 8.33 0.74
CA MET A 54 2.10 7.23 1.14
C MET A 54 3.10 7.62 2.25
N THR A 55 3.28 8.91 2.53
CA THR A 55 4.18 9.39 3.59
C THR A 55 3.53 9.36 4.96
N VAL A 56 2.20 9.27 4.99
CA VAL A 56 1.41 9.19 6.22
C VAL A 56 1.09 7.73 6.52
N GLN A 57 1.51 7.29 7.71
CA GLN A 57 1.16 5.94 8.18
C GLN A 57 -0.35 5.75 8.32
N PRO A 58 -0.89 4.55 8.06
CA PRO A 58 -2.30 4.29 8.25
C PRO A 58 -2.70 4.43 9.74
N PRO A 59 -3.89 4.96 10.01
CA PRO A 59 -4.42 4.98 11.36
C PRO A 59 -4.65 3.55 11.83
N SER A 60 -4.26 3.22 13.06
CA SER A 60 -4.57 1.91 13.61
C SER A 60 -5.87 1.94 14.41
N PHE A 61 -6.73 0.95 14.20
CA PHE A 61 -7.90 0.74 15.03
C PHE A 61 -7.50 0.40 16.47
N GLY A 62 -7.95 1.23 17.41
CA GLY A 62 -7.76 0.97 18.84
C GLY A 62 -6.37 1.28 19.39
N SER A 63 -5.49 1.92 18.63
CA SER A 63 -4.19 2.39 19.11
C SER A 63 -3.97 3.86 18.82
N GLU A 64 -3.67 4.65 19.83
CA GLU A 64 -3.26 6.06 19.68
C GLU A 64 -1.81 6.20 19.17
N ARG A 65 -1.10 5.08 18.98
CA ARG A 65 0.35 5.06 18.75
C ARG A 65 0.78 4.75 17.32
N GLY A 66 -0.15 4.76 16.35
CA GLY A 66 0.16 4.54 14.94
C GLY A 66 -0.21 3.14 14.43
N ALA A 67 0.27 2.80 13.24
CA ALA A 67 -0.08 1.56 12.55
C ALA A 67 0.40 0.32 13.30
N LEU A 68 -0.48 -0.67 13.46
CA LEU A 68 -0.13 -1.99 13.96
C LEU A 68 0.43 -2.83 12.80
N VAL A 69 1.70 -3.19 12.89
CA VAL A 69 2.37 -4.03 11.90
C VAL A 69 2.71 -5.38 12.52
N SER A 70 2.22 -6.44 11.91
CA SER A 70 2.65 -7.81 12.24
C SER A 70 3.90 -8.15 11.45
N VAL A 71 4.94 -8.61 12.14
CA VAL A 71 6.22 -9.01 11.52
C VAL A 71 6.48 -10.48 11.82
N GLN A 72 6.80 -11.26 10.80
CA GLN A 72 7.18 -12.66 10.91
C GLN A 72 8.47 -12.91 10.16
N LEU A 73 9.45 -13.52 10.83
CA LEU A 73 10.65 -14.04 10.21
C LEU A 73 10.48 -15.54 9.97
N ALA A 74 10.45 -15.96 8.71
CA ALA A 74 10.36 -17.37 8.32
C ALA A 74 11.72 -17.84 7.82
N LEU A 75 12.50 -18.46 8.72
CA LEU A 75 13.81 -19.03 8.39
C LEU A 75 13.67 -20.12 7.31
N GLN A 76 14.43 -20.00 6.22
CA GLN A 76 14.44 -20.94 5.11
C GLN A 76 15.70 -21.77 5.09
N GLN A 77 16.85 -21.12 5.24
CA GLN A 77 18.13 -21.79 5.11
C GLN A 77 19.17 -21.16 6.02
N PHE A 78 19.85 -22.01 6.77
CA PHE A 78 21.10 -21.66 7.39
C PHE A 78 22.22 -21.71 6.33
N GLN A 79 23.01 -20.65 6.20
CA GLN A 79 24.05 -20.54 5.18
C GLN A 79 25.44 -20.75 5.74
N LYS A 80 25.80 -20.00 6.81
CA LYS A 80 27.17 -20.02 7.35
C LYS A 80 27.19 -19.69 8.83
N LEU A 81 28.09 -20.34 9.56
CA LEU A 81 28.56 -19.92 10.88
C LEU A 81 30.05 -19.55 10.77
N ASP A 82 30.35 -18.29 10.98
CA ASP A 82 31.71 -17.77 10.95
C ASP A 82 32.25 -17.68 12.39
N THR A 83 33.05 -18.64 12.77
CA THR A 83 33.64 -18.70 14.12
C THR A 83 34.70 -17.66 14.35
N THR A 84 35.34 -17.19 13.29
CA THR A 84 36.44 -16.17 13.37
C THR A 84 35.84 -14.79 13.62
N ASN A 85 34.80 -14.42 12.87
CA ASN A 85 34.08 -13.15 13.03
C ASN A 85 32.95 -13.21 14.04
N GLN A 86 32.63 -14.41 14.55
CA GLN A 86 31.51 -14.66 15.47
C GLN A 86 30.18 -14.19 14.86
N GLU A 87 29.90 -14.61 13.64
CA GLU A 87 28.70 -14.25 12.89
C GLU A 87 27.96 -15.47 12.39
N ILE A 88 26.64 -15.36 12.33
CA ILE A 88 25.73 -16.32 11.71
C ILE A 88 25.06 -15.70 10.50
N GLN A 89 24.99 -16.43 9.39
CA GLN A 89 24.36 -16.01 8.17
C GLN A 89 23.23 -16.97 7.79
N PHE A 90 22.06 -16.42 7.47
CA PHE A 90 20.90 -17.21 7.08
C PHE A 90 20.04 -16.48 6.06
N PHE A 91 19.27 -17.26 5.32
CA PHE A 91 18.24 -16.80 4.39
C PHE A 91 16.86 -16.99 5.00
N SER A 92 16.02 -15.97 4.91
CA SER A 92 14.67 -15.96 5.46
C SER A 92 13.68 -15.19 4.60
N TRP A 93 12.41 -15.49 4.78
CA TRP A 93 11.34 -14.61 4.32
C TRP A 93 10.93 -13.68 5.44
N TRP A 94 11.04 -12.39 5.19
CA TRP A 94 10.57 -11.36 6.10
C TRP A 94 9.18 -10.94 5.66
N ARG A 95 8.18 -11.35 6.43
CA ARG A 95 6.77 -11.14 6.15
C ARG A 95 6.24 -10.02 7.00
N HIS A 96 5.57 -9.06 6.35
CA HIS A 96 4.88 -7.95 7.00
C HIS A 96 3.41 -8.02 6.65
N SER A 97 2.56 -7.71 7.61
CA SER A 97 1.15 -7.45 7.34
C SER A 97 0.63 -6.34 8.25
N TRP A 98 -0.26 -5.53 7.70
CA TRP A 98 -0.93 -4.45 8.39
C TRP A 98 -2.29 -4.19 7.74
N THR A 99 -3.11 -3.31 8.34
CA THR A 99 -4.37 -2.86 7.74
C THR A 99 -4.31 -1.37 7.43
N ASP A 100 -4.67 -1.01 6.21
CA ASP A 100 -4.82 0.36 5.75
C ASP A 100 -6.19 0.56 5.11
N LEU A 101 -7.15 1.05 5.89
CA LEU A 101 -8.53 1.24 5.41
C LEU A 101 -8.68 2.29 4.32
N ARG A 102 -7.66 3.11 4.08
CA ARG A 102 -7.64 4.03 2.93
C ARG A 102 -7.58 3.28 1.60
N LEU A 103 -7.17 2.01 1.66
CA LEU A 103 -7.07 1.10 0.51
C LEU A 103 -8.19 0.07 0.47
N ALA A 104 -9.24 0.21 1.28
CA ALA A 104 -10.37 -0.70 1.27
C ALA A 104 -11.36 -0.35 0.15
N TRP A 105 -12.02 -1.39 -0.42
CA TRP A 105 -13.06 -1.22 -1.44
C TRP A 105 -14.13 -2.32 -1.32
N ASP A 106 -15.31 -2.08 -1.90
CA ASP A 106 -16.33 -3.12 -2.05
C ASP A 106 -16.11 -3.87 -3.38
N PRO A 107 -15.85 -5.18 -3.37
CA PRO A 107 -15.69 -5.98 -4.59
C PRO A 107 -16.92 -5.91 -5.53
N ALA A 108 -18.11 -5.71 -4.99
CA ALA A 108 -19.33 -5.63 -5.80
C ALA A 108 -19.31 -4.44 -6.78
N ASP A 109 -18.71 -3.32 -6.39
CA ASP A 109 -18.58 -2.12 -7.22
C ASP A 109 -17.54 -2.27 -8.33
N TRP A 110 -16.61 -3.23 -8.19
CA TRP A 110 -15.44 -3.39 -9.04
C TRP A 110 -15.37 -4.73 -9.78
N GLY A 111 -16.52 -5.35 -10.04
CA GLY A 111 -16.58 -6.60 -10.81
C GLY A 111 -16.00 -7.82 -10.09
N GLY A 112 -16.10 -7.85 -8.76
CA GLY A 112 -15.67 -8.97 -7.93
C GLY A 112 -14.16 -9.01 -7.65
N ILE A 113 -13.42 -7.91 -7.84
CA ILE A 113 -11.98 -7.84 -7.54
C ILE A 113 -11.80 -7.81 -6.03
N THR A 114 -11.11 -8.82 -5.48
CA THR A 114 -10.86 -8.97 -4.03
C THR A 114 -9.42 -8.68 -3.63
N GLU A 115 -8.50 -8.61 -4.60
CA GLU A 115 -7.08 -8.44 -4.37
C GLU A 115 -6.43 -7.59 -5.47
N LEU A 116 -5.49 -6.72 -5.09
CA LEU A 116 -4.65 -5.92 -5.99
C LEU A 116 -3.20 -5.95 -5.54
N THR A 117 -2.29 -5.95 -6.51
CA THR A 117 -0.85 -5.83 -6.27
C THR A 117 -0.40 -4.41 -6.56
N PHE A 118 0.36 -3.81 -5.63
CA PHE A 118 0.92 -2.46 -5.75
C PHE A 118 2.44 -2.52 -5.88
N PHE A 119 3.04 -1.49 -6.49
CA PHE A 119 4.50 -1.39 -6.49
C PHE A 119 5.02 -1.03 -5.10
N GLY A 120 5.99 -1.81 -4.62
CA GLY A 120 6.62 -1.67 -3.31
C GLY A 120 8.12 -1.36 -3.36
N HIS A 121 8.63 -1.00 -4.53
CA HIS A 121 10.04 -0.65 -4.71
C HIS A 121 10.33 0.73 -4.09
N ASP A 122 11.53 0.90 -3.52
CA ASP A 122 11.91 2.11 -2.79
C ASP A 122 11.79 3.40 -3.62
N GLU A 123 12.06 3.34 -4.92
CA GLU A 123 11.95 4.49 -5.81
C GLU A 123 10.54 4.71 -6.39
N HIS A 124 9.66 3.68 -6.30
CA HIS A 124 8.34 3.69 -6.95
C HIS A 124 7.25 3.16 -6.02
N LYS A 125 7.38 3.38 -4.72
CA LYS A 125 6.34 3.04 -3.76
C LYS A 125 5.04 3.77 -4.13
N GLN A 126 3.96 3.03 -4.17
CA GLN A 126 2.63 3.59 -4.42
C GLN A 126 1.82 3.71 -3.13
N ILE A 127 2.15 2.88 -2.14
CA ILE A 127 1.47 2.85 -0.84
C ILE A 127 2.50 2.93 0.29
N TRP A 128 2.03 3.29 1.48
CA TRP A 128 2.85 3.26 2.68
C TRP A 128 3.34 1.83 2.97
N ILE A 129 4.63 1.71 3.29
CA ILE A 129 5.28 0.46 3.64
C ILE A 129 6.06 0.68 4.93
N PRO A 130 5.91 -0.19 5.95
CA PRO A 130 6.65 -0.07 7.19
C PRO A 130 8.16 -0.21 6.95
N ASP A 131 8.94 0.65 7.56
CA ASP A 131 10.40 0.69 7.53
C ASP A 131 11.02 -0.12 8.67
N THR A 132 10.71 -1.38 8.75
CA THR A 132 11.21 -2.28 9.78
C THR A 132 12.63 -2.74 9.47
N ILE A 133 13.49 -2.78 10.50
CA ILE A 133 14.88 -3.26 10.40
C ILE A 133 15.17 -4.28 11.50
N ILE A 134 16.14 -5.15 11.28
CA ILE A 134 16.73 -5.98 12.34
C ILE A 134 17.86 -5.16 12.96
N TYR A 135 17.65 -4.66 14.16
CA TYR A 135 18.53 -3.67 14.80
C TYR A 135 19.96 -4.18 14.99
N ASP A 136 20.12 -5.46 15.37
CA ASP A 136 21.44 -6.07 15.63
C ASP A 136 22.07 -6.70 14.38
N ALA A 137 21.50 -6.52 13.20
CA ALA A 137 22.07 -7.09 11.99
C ALA A 137 23.36 -6.37 11.60
N VAL A 138 24.43 -7.15 11.35
CA VAL A 138 25.66 -6.64 10.75
C VAL A 138 25.36 -6.22 9.30
N GLU A 139 24.57 -7.02 8.60
CA GLU A 139 24.14 -6.76 7.24
C GLU A 139 22.83 -7.48 6.95
N SER A 140 21.92 -6.82 6.23
CA SER A 140 20.71 -7.44 5.66
C SER A 140 20.59 -7.06 4.19
N VAL A 141 20.60 -8.04 3.32
CA VAL A 141 20.56 -7.85 1.88
C VAL A 141 19.24 -8.38 1.32
N PHE A 142 18.48 -7.52 0.64
CA PHE A 142 17.30 -7.92 -0.11
C PHE A 142 17.76 -8.55 -1.43
N GLN A 143 17.41 -9.81 -1.65
CA GLN A 143 17.86 -10.54 -2.83
C GLN A 143 17.07 -10.26 -4.11
N VAL A 144 15.94 -9.57 -4.02
CA VAL A 144 15.13 -9.22 -5.19
C VAL A 144 15.41 -7.78 -5.61
N PRO A 145 16.16 -7.56 -6.71
CA PRO A 145 16.29 -6.23 -7.30
C PRO A 145 14.90 -5.70 -7.65
N GLY A 146 14.58 -4.50 -7.20
CA GLY A 146 13.29 -3.91 -7.47
C GLY A 146 12.24 -4.14 -6.38
N GLY A 147 12.58 -4.85 -5.30
CA GLY A 147 11.71 -5.09 -4.14
C GLY A 147 10.56 -6.06 -4.45
N VAL A 148 9.82 -6.39 -3.42
CA VAL A 148 8.63 -7.25 -3.51
C VAL A 148 7.39 -6.38 -3.43
N GLN A 149 6.47 -6.64 -4.35
CA GLN A 149 5.20 -5.94 -4.43
C GLN A 149 4.27 -6.39 -3.29
N PRO A 150 3.66 -5.46 -2.54
CA PRO A 150 2.63 -5.80 -1.57
C PRO A 150 1.31 -6.14 -2.27
N ASN A 151 0.60 -7.12 -1.72
CA ASN A 151 -0.77 -7.43 -2.07
C ASN A 151 -1.71 -6.73 -1.10
N VAL A 152 -2.73 -6.08 -1.64
CA VAL A 152 -3.78 -5.39 -0.90
C VAL A 152 -5.09 -6.11 -1.15
N TYR A 153 -5.80 -6.44 -0.08
CA TYR A 153 -7.10 -7.10 -0.11
C TYR A 153 -8.23 -6.09 0.07
N SER A 154 -9.42 -6.45 -0.36
CA SER A 154 -10.58 -5.55 -0.40
C SER A 154 -10.99 -4.98 0.96
N ASP A 155 -10.65 -5.64 2.05
CA ASP A 155 -10.87 -5.17 3.43
C ASP A 155 -9.79 -4.19 3.93
N GLY A 156 -8.82 -3.83 3.08
CA GLY A 156 -7.69 -2.99 3.43
C GLY A 156 -6.53 -3.74 4.08
N TYR A 157 -6.59 -5.07 4.21
CA TYR A 157 -5.46 -5.86 4.66
C TYR A 157 -4.34 -5.83 3.63
N VAL A 158 -3.12 -5.59 4.07
CA VAL A 158 -1.93 -5.54 3.22
C VAL A 158 -0.94 -6.60 3.67
N ALA A 159 -0.42 -7.38 2.74
CA ALA A 159 0.59 -8.41 2.98
C ALA A 159 1.79 -8.23 2.03
N ARG A 160 2.98 -8.34 2.60
CA ARG A 160 4.25 -8.30 1.85
C ARG A 160 5.21 -9.35 2.39
N SER A 161 5.89 -10.08 1.50
CA SER A 161 6.87 -11.09 1.90
C SER A 161 8.16 -10.87 1.14
N VAL A 162 9.24 -10.52 1.84
CA VAL A 162 10.53 -10.12 1.26
C VAL A 162 11.57 -11.18 1.55
N PRO A 163 12.26 -11.73 0.53
CA PRO A 163 13.41 -12.61 0.75
C PRO A 163 14.61 -11.78 1.21
N VAL A 164 15.19 -12.14 2.34
CA VAL A 164 16.30 -11.40 2.96
C VAL A 164 17.41 -12.36 3.37
N GLU A 165 18.61 -12.05 2.99
CA GLU A 165 19.83 -12.62 3.57
C GLU A 165 20.29 -11.73 4.72
N THR A 166 20.52 -12.32 5.88
CA THR A 166 20.85 -11.58 7.10
C THR A 166 22.08 -12.16 7.76
N ARG A 167 23.00 -11.29 8.18
CA ARG A 167 24.13 -11.61 9.07
C ARG A 167 23.89 -11.00 10.45
N LEU A 168 23.95 -11.83 11.48
CA LEU A 168 23.83 -11.42 12.86
C LEU A 168 25.10 -11.75 13.64
N PRO A 169 25.46 -10.94 14.64
CA PRO A 169 26.52 -11.32 15.57
C PRO A 169 26.08 -12.56 16.38
N CYS A 170 26.98 -13.51 16.51
CA CYS A 170 26.78 -14.74 17.26
C CYS A 170 27.99 -14.98 18.19
N PRO A 171 28.07 -14.29 19.33
CA PRO A 171 29.19 -14.44 20.27
C PRO A 171 29.33 -15.86 20.77
N MET A 172 30.47 -16.49 20.50
CA MET A 172 30.76 -17.87 20.90
C MET A 172 31.73 -17.86 22.08
N LYS A 173 31.41 -18.62 23.13
CA LYS A 173 32.32 -18.83 24.24
C LYS A 173 33.34 -19.90 23.84
N PRO A 174 34.65 -19.65 23.91
CA PRO A 174 35.64 -20.71 23.77
C PRO A 174 35.42 -21.72 24.90
N ARG A 175 35.52 -23.01 24.57
CA ARG A 175 35.53 -24.09 25.56
C ARG A 175 36.86 -24.16 26.23
#